data_9af24acd9ed8c682c3fbf98b32885397
#
_entry.id   9af24acd9ed8c682c3fbf98b32885397
#
_cell.length_a   1.000
_cell.length_b   1.000
_cell.length_c   1.000
_cell.angle_alpha   90.00
_cell.angle_beta   90.00
_cell.angle_gamma   90.00
#
_symmetry.space_group_name_H-M   'P 1'
#
loop_
_entity.id
_entity.type
_entity.pdbx_description
1 polymer ?
#
loop_
_entity_poly.entity_id
_entity_poly.type
_entity_poly.pdbx_seq_one_letter_code
_entity_poly.pdbx_strand_id
1 'polypeptide(L)'
;MSKAAETDARIRELALNLRLGSTSVVKTYKEISLTDRAEFVLQLLQKLWDARVRDRVERNQVKAGLLRTKTLENFDCSCLELPRNLDLAWLTQCRFIEAKQNLILLGHPGTGKTHFATALGLQAGLQSAL
;
A
#
# COMPACT_ATOMS: atom_id res chain seq x y z
N MET A 1 38.00 1.57 13.23
CA MET A 1 36.67 1.06 12.77
C MET A 1 36.89 -0.10 11.81
N SER A 2 36.05 -1.12 11.87
CA SER A 2 36.12 -2.25 10.93
C SER A 2 35.78 -1.72 9.50
N LYS A 3 36.45 -2.25 8.47
CA LYS A 3 36.17 -1.95 7.05
C LYS A 3 34.67 -2.11 6.70
N ALA A 4 33.99 -3.06 7.35
CA ALA A 4 32.55 -3.27 7.20
C ALA A 4 31.73 -2.08 7.75
N ALA A 5 32.10 -1.52 8.90
CA ALA A 5 31.40 -0.38 9.48
C ALA A 5 31.54 0.90 8.63
N GLU A 6 32.71 1.08 8.01
CA GLU A 6 32.96 2.18 7.08
C GLU A 6 32.14 2.05 5.79
N THR A 7 32.04 0.82 5.26
CA THR A 7 31.19 0.51 4.10
C THR A 7 29.72 0.75 4.42
N ASP A 8 29.22 0.31 5.57
CA ASP A 8 27.84 0.54 6.02
C ASP A 8 27.52 2.04 6.13
N ALA A 9 28.45 2.83 6.67
CA ALA A 9 28.29 4.29 6.79
C ALA A 9 28.19 4.95 5.41
N ARG A 10 29.01 4.54 4.46
CA ARG A 10 28.99 5.07 3.09
C ARG A 10 27.73 4.67 2.33
N ILE A 11 27.24 3.44 2.52
CA ILE A 11 25.96 2.99 1.96
C ILE A 11 24.80 3.85 2.48
N ARG A 12 24.77 4.14 3.79
CA ARG A 12 23.73 4.99 4.39
C ARG A 12 23.74 6.39 3.79
N GLU A 13 24.91 7.01 3.66
CA GLU A 13 25.06 8.33 3.07
C GLU A 13 24.54 8.37 1.63
N LEU A 14 24.94 7.43 0.79
CA LEU A 14 24.51 7.33 -0.59
C LEU A 14 23.01 7.05 -0.71
N ALA A 15 22.46 6.19 0.15
CA ALA A 15 21.04 5.88 0.19
C ALA A 15 20.18 7.10 0.57
N LEU A 16 20.68 7.94 1.49
CA LEU A 16 20.04 9.23 1.82
C LEU A 16 20.00 10.16 0.60
N ASN A 17 21.13 10.31 -0.08
CA ASN A 17 21.26 11.17 -1.26
C ASN A 17 20.33 10.71 -2.39
N LEU A 18 20.17 9.39 -2.56
CA LEU A 18 19.27 8.77 -3.53
C LEU A 18 17.81 8.66 -3.05
N ARG A 19 17.49 9.12 -1.84
CA ARG A 19 16.17 9.01 -1.21
C ARG A 19 15.64 7.56 -1.13
N LEU A 20 16.53 6.59 -0.91
CA LEU A 20 16.19 5.17 -0.82
C LEU A 20 15.87 4.71 0.60
N GLY A 21 15.94 5.59 1.62
CA GLY A 21 15.74 5.22 3.01
C GLY A 21 16.98 4.54 3.61
N SER A 22 17.90 5.32 4.16
CA SER A 22 19.26 4.88 4.55
C SER A 22 19.32 3.71 5.51
N THR A 23 18.44 3.68 6.51
CA THR A 23 18.39 2.60 7.51
C THR A 23 17.85 1.30 6.90
N SER A 24 16.84 1.42 6.04
CA SER A 24 16.22 0.29 5.35
C SER A 24 17.20 -0.41 4.40
N VAL A 25 18.00 0.35 3.63
CA VAL A 25 18.98 -0.23 2.69
C VAL A 25 20.01 -1.07 3.42
N VAL A 26 20.63 -0.54 4.50
CA VAL A 26 21.67 -1.26 5.26
C VAL A 26 21.11 -2.53 5.92
N LYS A 27 19.87 -2.49 6.41
CA LYS A 27 19.21 -3.67 6.97
C LYS A 27 18.96 -4.71 5.89
N THR A 28 18.38 -4.30 4.78
CA THR A 28 17.94 -5.20 3.70
C THR A 28 19.11 -5.91 3.03
N TYR A 29 20.22 -5.21 2.73
CA TYR A 29 21.34 -5.88 2.05
C TYR A 29 22.00 -6.95 2.92
N LYS A 30 21.98 -6.81 4.24
CA LYS A 30 22.50 -7.82 5.17
C LYS A 30 21.62 -9.07 5.29
N GLU A 31 20.34 -8.95 4.97
CA GLU A 31 19.38 -10.05 4.99
C GLU A 31 19.47 -10.94 3.74
N ILE A 32 20.10 -10.45 2.67
CA ILE A 32 20.19 -11.16 1.39
C ILE A 32 21.50 -11.95 1.33
N SER A 33 21.40 -13.28 1.30
CA SER A 33 22.55 -14.20 1.20
C SER A 33 22.57 -14.84 -0.18
N LEU A 34 23.00 -14.10 -1.20
CA LEU A 34 23.12 -14.57 -2.60
C LEU A 34 24.53 -14.29 -3.13
N THR A 35 25.03 -15.23 -3.92
CA THR A 35 26.34 -15.15 -4.60
C THR A 35 26.23 -14.49 -5.99
N ASP A 36 25.08 -14.60 -6.66
CA ASP A 36 24.85 -13.91 -7.92
C ASP A 36 24.57 -12.42 -7.69
N ARG A 37 25.38 -11.58 -8.33
CA ARG A 37 25.31 -10.12 -8.15
C ARG A 37 24.05 -9.52 -8.74
N ALA A 38 23.59 -10.02 -9.89
CA ALA A 38 22.42 -9.50 -10.57
C ALA A 38 21.15 -9.82 -9.77
N GLU A 39 21.05 -11.05 -9.28
CA GLU A 39 19.95 -11.49 -8.44
C GLU A 39 19.93 -10.78 -7.08
N PHE A 40 21.11 -10.55 -6.48
CA PHE A 40 21.24 -9.74 -5.26
C PHE A 40 20.69 -8.33 -5.46
N VAL A 41 21.07 -7.64 -6.54
CA VAL A 41 20.58 -6.29 -6.85
C VAL A 41 19.08 -6.29 -7.10
N LEU A 42 18.56 -7.27 -7.83
CA LEU A 42 17.13 -7.39 -8.09
C LEU A 42 16.34 -7.53 -6.77
N GLN A 43 16.73 -8.44 -5.90
CA GLN A 43 16.06 -8.63 -4.61
C GLN A 43 16.20 -7.41 -3.69
N LEU A 44 17.34 -6.76 -3.68
CA LEU A 44 17.53 -5.52 -2.92
C LEU A 44 16.56 -4.43 -3.38
N LEU A 45 16.48 -4.18 -4.68
CA LEU A 45 15.59 -3.19 -5.26
C LEU A 45 14.12 -3.53 -5.02
N GLN A 46 13.74 -4.81 -5.18
CA GLN A 46 12.37 -5.27 -4.93
C GLN A 46 11.96 -5.01 -3.48
N LYS A 47 12.76 -5.42 -2.51
CA LYS A 47 12.47 -5.20 -1.07
C LYS A 47 12.38 -3.71 -0.71
N LEU A 48 13.23 -2.87 -1.28
CA LEU A 48 13.20 -1.42 -1.07
C LEU A 48 11.94 -0.80 -1.68
N TRP A 49 11.54 -1.25 -2.86
CA TRP A 49 10.30 -0.84 -3.52
C TRP A 49 9.08 -1.21 -2.69
N ASP A 50 8.98 -2.47 -2.25
CA ASP A 50 7.86 -2.96 -1.44
C ASP A 50 7.73 -2.20 -0.10
N ALA A 51 8.86 -1.89 0.53
CA ALA A 51 8.88 -1.06 1.74
C ALA A 51 8.33 0.35 1.44
N ARG A 52 8.75 0.97 0.35
CA ARG A 52 8.31 2.31 -0.06
C ARG A 52 6.82 2.35 -0.40
N VAL A 53 6.32 1.31 -1.06
CA VAL A 53 4.89 1.14 -1.37
C VAL A 53 4.09 1.06 -0.07
N ARG A 54 4.49 0.19 0.87
CA ARG A 54 3.83 0.06 2.18
C ARG A 54 3.77 1.38 2.94
N ASP A 55 4.89 2.09 3.04
CA ASP A 55 4.98 3.38 3.73
C ASP A 55 4.08 4.45 3.08
N ARG A 56 3.98 4.43 1.73
CA ARG A 56 3.09 5.34 0.99
C ARG A 56 1.63 5.04 1.32
N VAL A 57 1.22 3.77 1.26
CA VAL A 57 -0.14 3.34 1.60
C VAL A 57 -0.49 3.76 3.01
N GLU A 58 0.38 3.45 3.97
CA GLU A 58 0.16 3.79 5.38
C GLU A 58 -0.01 5.29 5.61
N ARG A 59 0.88 6.11 5.04
CA ARG A 59 0.76 7.57 5.14
C ARG A 59 -0.53 8.09 4.51
N ASN A 60 -0.93 7.55 3.37
CA ASN A 60 -2.17 7.97 2.70
C ASN A 60 -3.41 7.58 3.50
N GLN A 61 -3.45 6.39 4.09
CA GLN A 61 -4.53 5.94 4.97
C GLN A 61 -4.66 6.83 6.21
N VAL A 62 -3.54 7.15 6.85
CA VAL A 62 -3.51 8.06 8.02
C VAL A 62 -3.99 9.45 7.64
N LYS A 63 -3.49 10.03 6.54
CA LYS A 63 -3.92 11.34 6.06
C LYS A 63 -5.40 11.41 5.70
N ALA A 64 -5.94 10.33 5.16
CA ALA A 64 -7.35 10.22 4.80
C ALA A 64 -8.26 9.95 6.01
N GLY A 65 -7.69 9.73 7.22
CA GLY A 65 -8.47 9.41 8.42
C GLY A 65 -9.22 8.09 8.33
N LEU A 66 -8.75 7.16 7.50
CA LEU A 66 -9.41 5.87 7.28
C LEU A 66 -9.15 4.92 8.44
N LEU A 67 -10.22 4.35 9.02
CA LEU A 67 -10.13 3.37 10.08
C LEU A 67 -9.74 2.00 9.48
N ARG A 68 -8.55 1.50 9.83
CA ARG A 68 -8.01 0.22 9.33
C ARG A 68 -8.86 -1.01 9.67
N THR A 69 -9.74 -0.91 10.64
CA THR A 69 -10.65 -1.98 11.05
C THR A 69 -11.87 -2.15 10.14
N LYS A 70 -12.16 -1.15 9.31
CA LYS A 70 -13.31 -1.17 8.39
C LYS A 70 -12.87 -1.65 7.01
N THR A 71 -12.61 -2.95 6.90
CA THR A 71 -12.21 -3.59 5.64
C THR A 71 -13.42 -4.16 4.88
N LEU A 72 -13.23 -4.48 3.59
CA LEU A 72 -14.25 -5.19 2.79
C LEU A 72 -14.54 -6.60 3.34
N GLU A 73 -13.53 -7.26 3.91
CA GLU A 73 -13.66 -8.59 4.51
C GLU A 73 -14.61 -8.59 5.72
N ASN A 74 -14.64 -7.47 6.46
CA ASN A 74 -15.50 -7.30 7.64
C ASN A 74 -16.86 -6.67 7.31
N PHE A 75 -17.16 -6.49 6.03
CA PHE A 75 -18.42 -5.90 5.58
C PHE A 75 -19.31 -6.94 4.91
N ASP A 76 -20.55 -7.05 5.37
CA ASP A 76 -21.55 -7.92 4.72
C ASP A 76 -22.12 -7.23 3.48
N CYS A 77 -21.62 -7.65 2.32
CA CYS A 77 -22.06 -7.12 1.03
C CYS A 77 -23.45 -7.60 0.60
N SER A 78 -24.04 -8.60 1.29
CA SER A 78 -25.37 -9.13 0.94
C SER A 78 -26.50 -8.12 1.17
N CYS A 79 -26.25 -7.11 2.03
CA CYS A 79 -27.19 -6.02 2.30
C CYS A 79 -27.14 -4.87 1.29
N LEU A 80 -26.27 -4.95 0.27
CA LEU A 80 -26.15 -3.92 -0.75
C LEU A 80 -27.17 -4.11 -1.87
N GLU A 81 -28.00 -3.10 -2.09
CA GLU A 81 -28.85 -3.01 -3.27
C GLU A 81 -28.11 -2.27 -4.38
N LEU A 82 -27.70 -3.01 -5.41
CA LEU A 82 -26.96 -2.44 -6.54
C LEU A 82 -27.91 -2.21 -7.73
N PRO A 83 -27.75 -1.10 -8.48
CA PRO A 83 -28.41 -0.93 -9.78
C PRO A 83 -28.08 -2.11 -10.72
N ARG A 84 -28.99 -2.46 -11.63
CA ARG A 84 -28.85 -3.59 -12.55
C ARG A 84 -27.60 -3.55 -13.44
N ASN A 85 -27.06 -2.37 -13.67
CA ASN A 85 -25.87 -2.12 -14.51
C ASN A 85 -24.57 -2.01 -13.69
N LEU A 86 -24.62 -2.27 -12.38
CA LEU A 86 -23.47 -2.14 -11.49
C LEU A 86 -23.12 -3.50 -10.87
N ASP A 87 -21.89 -3.93 -11.05
CA ASP A 87 -21.36 -5.18 -10.47
C ASP A 87 -20.60 -4.90 -9.18
N LEU A 88 -20.81 -5.76 -8.17
CA LEU A 88 -20.11 -5.68 -6.90
C LEU A 88 -18.59 -5.82 -7.06
N ALA A 89 -18.14 -6.71 -7.96
CA ALA A 89 -16.72 -6.88 -8.24
C ALA A 89 -16.09 -5.61 -8.82
N TRP A 90 -16.81 -4.90 -9.68
CA TRP A 90 -16.38 -3.62 -10.24
C TRP A 90 -16.20 -2.54 -9.15
N LEU A 91 -17.09 -2.50 -8.15
CA LEU A 91 -17.00 -1.61 -7.00
C LEU A 91 -15.82 -1.98 -6.08
N THR A 92 -15.71 -3.25 -5.70
CA THR A 92 -14.69 -3.72 -4.76
C THR A 92 -13.28 -3.68 -5.35
N GLN A 93 -13.16 -3.75 -6.68
CA GLN A 93 -11.92 -3.51 -7.41
C GLN A 93 -11.65 -2.02 -7.67
N CYS A 94 -12.48 -1.12 -7.13
CA CYS A 94 -12.32 0.33 -7.25
C CYS A 94 -12.22 0.85 -8.70
N ARG A 95 -12.76 0.12 -9.68
CA ARG A 95 -12.69 0.50 -11.11
C ARG A 95 -13.41 1.81 -11.43
N PHE A 96 -14.34 2.25 -10.58
CA PHE A 96 -15.01 3.55 -10.69
C PHE A 96 -14.01 4.72 -10.61
N ILE A 97 -12.88 4.55 -9.92
CA ILE A 97 -11.83 5.57 -9.82
C ILE A 97 -11.13 5.74 -11.18
N GLU A 98 -10.74 4.63 -11.82
CA GLU A 98 -10.13 4.64 -13.16
C GLU A 98 -11.09 5.21 -14.21
N ALA A 99 -12.37 4.85 -14.10
CA ALA A 99 -13.44 5.35 -14.95
C ALA A 99 -13.83 6.82 -14.64
N LYS A 100 -13.20 7.46 -13.62
CA LYS A 100 -13.49 8.83 -13.16
C LYS A 100 -14.97 9.03 -12.83
N GLN A 101 -15.61 8.03 -12.26
CA GLN A 101 -17.01 8.06 -11.85
C GLN A 101 -17.14 8.29 -10.34
N ASN A 102 -18.19 9.00 -9.96
CA ASN A 102 -18.54 9.24 -8.56
C ASN A 102 -19.40 8.09 -8.03
N LEU A 103 -19.15 7.68 -6.80
CA LEU A 103 -19.96 6.72 -6.08
C LEU A 103 -20.79 7.42 -5.01
N ILE A 104 -22.10 7.21 -5.02
CA ILE A 104 -23.04 7.76 -4.03
C ILE A 104 -23.66 6.59 -3.28
N LEU A 105 -23.51 6.58 -1.94
CA LEU A 105 -24.08 5.59 -1.05
C LEU A 105 -25.32 6.15 -0.35
N LEU A 106 -26.48 5.58 -0.65
CA LEU A 106 -27.75 5.96 -0.05
C LEU A 106 -28.24 4.88 0.93
N GLY A 107 -29.00 5.30 1.95
CA GLY A 107 -29.59 4.39 2.93
C GLY A 107 -29.83 5.06 4.28
N HIS A 108 -30.58 4.38 5.15
CA HIS A 108 -30.89 4.87 6.49
C HIS A 108 -29.66 5.00 7.39
N PRO A 109 -29.70 5.78 8.47
CA PRO A 109 -28.64 5.81 9.48
C PRO A 109 -28.35 4.40 10.01
N GLY A 110 -27.07 4.05 10.24
CA GLY A 110 -26.67 2.76 10.79
C GLY A 110 -26.55 1.61 9.78
N THR A 111 -26.86 1.80 8.48
CA THR A 111 -26.79 0.73 7.45
C THR A 111 -25.37 0.43 6.92
N GLY A 112 -24.32 0.95 7.55
CA GLY A 112 -22.93 0.61 7.19
C GLY A 112 -22.34 1.42 6.03
N LYS A 113 -22.99 2.49 5.54
CA LYS A 113 -22.46 3.34 4.45
C LYS A 113 -21.04 3.83 4.68
N THR A 114 -20.78 4.36 5.87
CA THR A 114 -19.45 4.84 6.26
C THR A 114 -18.44 3.69 6.34
N HIS A 115 -18.85 2.49 6.78
CA HIS A 115 -17.99 1.31 6.78
C HIS A 115 -17.60 0.97 5.34
N PHE A 116 -18.59 0.82 4.45
CA PHE A 116 -18.34 0.47 3.06
C PHE A 116 -17.50 1.51 2.32
N ALA A 117 -17.80 2.80 2.50
CA ALA A 117 -16.98 3.89 1.94
C ALA A 117 -15.53 3.85 2.43
N THR A 118 -15.31 3.62 3.73
CA THR A 118 -13.97 3.49 4.31
C THR A 118 -13.25 2.27 3.76
N ALA A 119 -13.93 1.14 3.64
CA ALA A 119 -13.38 -0.10 3.10
C ALA A 119 -12.94 0.05 1.63
N LEU A 120 -13.74 0.71 0.80
CA LEU A 120 -13.36 1.05 -0.58
C LEU A 120 -12.17 2.02 -0.62
N GLY A 121 -12.12 3.01 0.27
CA GLY A 121 -10.99 3.93 0.38
C GLY A 121 -9.67 3.22 0.76
N LEU A 122 -9.73 2.25 1.69
CA LEU A 122 -8.58 1.41 2.04
C LEU A 122 -8.12 0.58 0.84
N GLN A 123 -9.06 -0.05 0.13
CA GLN A 123 -8.79 -0.86 -1.05
C GLN A 123 -8.17 -0.04 -2.18
N ALA A 124 -8.72 1.15 -2.46
CA ALA A 124 -8.18 2.07 -3.45
C ALA A 124 -6.76 2.52 -3.11
N GLY A 125 -6.48 2.78 -1.83
CA GLY A 125 -5.15 3.14 -1.35
C GLY A 125 -4.11 2.05 -1.59
N LEU A 126 -4.49 0.77 -1.46
CA LEU A 126 -3.63 -0.37 -1.77
C LEU A 126 -3.34 -0.45 -3.28
N GLN A 127 -4.35 -0.31 -4.13
CA GLN A 127 -4.21 -0.40 -5.59
C GLN A 127 -3.41 0.76 -6.18
N SER A 128 -3.58 1.98 -5.68
CA SER A 128 -2.85 3.16 -6.17
C SER A 128 -1.37 3.17 -5.82
N ALA A 129 -0.92 2.23 -5.01
CA ALA A 129 0.47 2.13 -4.57
C ALA A 129 1.29 1.10 -5.37
N LEU A 130 0.62 0.24 -6.13
CA LEU A 130 1.22 -0.72 -7.06
C LEU A 130 1.48 -0.06 -8.41
#